data_e3e0f5d5ce62b7ec26f80afc2e08ebaa
#
_entry.id   e3e0f5d5ce62b7ec26f80afc2e08ebaa
#
_cell.length_a   1.000
_cell.length_b   1.000
_cell.length_c   1.000
_cell.angle_alpha   90.00
_cell.angle_beta   90.00
_cell.angle_gamma   90.00
#
_symmetry.space_group_name_H-M   'P 1'
#
loop_
_entity.id
_entity.type
_entity.pdbx_description
1 polymer ?
#
loop_
_entity_poly.entity_id
_entity_poly.type
_entity_poly.pdbx_seq_one_letter_code
_entity_poly.pdbx_strand_id
1 'polypeptide(L)'
;MKRFMVIGLGRFGRRLAQALTEAGHEVIAIDKRDDLVESVRDEVALAVCLDATDPEALKSQGAGDLDAAAVCIGEDFESNALTPATLKSLGVHLVISRASTEIQRRILSAI
;
A
#
# COMPACT_ATOMS: atom_id res chain seq x y z
N MET A 1 19.32 -0.88 -0.79
CA MET A 1 17.99 -1.53 -0.78
C MET A 1 17.08 -0.80 0.19
N LYS A 2 15.88 -0.49 -0.28
CA LYS A 2 14.86 0.15 0.55
C LYS A 2 13.70 -0.81 0.77
N ARG A 3 12.86 -0.49 1.75
CA ARG A 3 11.70 -1.31 2.09
C ARG A 3 10.43 -0.50 1.84
N PHE A 4 9.55 -1.05 1.00
CA PHE A 4 8.29 -0.41 0.60
C PHE A 4 7.11 -1.30 0.91
N MET A 5 5.97 -0.67 1.20
CA MET A 5 4.69 -1.35 1.31
C MET A 5 3.80 -0.88 0.16
N VAL A 6 3.20 -1.82 -0.58
CA VAL A 6 2.23 -1.51 -1.64
C VAL A 6 0.89 -2.06 -1.20
N ILE A 7 -0.08 -1.18 -1.01
CA ILE A 7 -1.42 -1.53 -0.53
C ILE A 7 -2.41 -1.37 -1.67
N GLY A 8 -3.07 -2.46 -2.01
CA GLY A 8 -3.93 -2.54 -3.18
C GLY A 8 -3.19 -3.12 -4.36
N LEU A 9 -3.57 -4.33 -4.76
CA LEU A 9 -2.86 -5.11 -5.78
C LEU A 9 -3.68 -5.28 -7.06
N GLY A 10 -4.43 -4.24 -7.41
CA GLY A 10 -5.02 -4.15 -8.72
C GLY A 10 -3.93 -3.91 -9.77
N ARG A 11 -4.34 -3.54 -10.98
CA ARG A 11 -3.40 -3.40 -12.10
C ARG A 11 -2.22 -2.48 -11.79
N PHE A 12 -2.48 -1.32 -11.21
CA PHE A 12 -1.42 -0.34 -10.90
C PHE A 12 -0.54 -0.81 -9.75
N GLY A 13 -1.13 -1.22 -8.63
CA GLY A 13 -0.37 -1.65 -7.45
C GLY A 13 0.50 -2.85 -7.74
N ARG A 14 -0.01 -3.82 -8.51
CA ARG A 14 0.77 -4.99 -8.92
C ARG A 14 1.98 -4.59 -9.76
N ARG A 15 1.81 -3.70 -10.74
CA ARG A 15 2.93 -3.22 -11.56
C ARG A 15 3.97 -2.48 -10.73
N LEU A 16 3.51 -1.65 -9.79
CA LEU A 16 4.41 -0.93 -8.91
C LEU A 16 5.23 -1.90 -8.05
N ALA A 17 4.56 -2.90 -7.47
CA ALA A 17 5.25 -3.89 -6.66
C ALA A 17 6.30 -4.66 -7.47
N GLN A 18 5.97 -5.04 -8.69
CA GLN A 18 6.90 -5.72 -9.59
C GLN A 18 8.10 -4.82 -9.93
N ALA A 19 7.85 -3.56 -10.28
CA ALA A 19 8.91 -2.63 -10.65
C ALA A 19 9.87 -2.36 -9.49
N LEU A 20 9.34 -2.19 -8.29
CA LEU A 20 10.18 -1.96 -7.11
C LEU A 20 11.03 -3.20 -6.78
N THR A 21 10.45 -4.38 -6.92
CA THR A 21 11.18 -5.63 -6.70
C THR A 21 12.30 -5.81 -7.73
N GLU A 22 12.02 -5.52 -9.00
CA GLU A 22 13.02 -5.60 -10.07
C GLU A 22 14.15 -4.60 -9.87
N ALA A 23 13.87 -3.47 -9.23
CA ALA A 23 14.87 -2.46 -8.90
C ALA A 23 15.73 -2.84 -7.68
N GLY A 24 15.47 -4.01 -7.07
CA GLY A 24 16.26 -4.52 -5.96
C GLY A 24 15.75 -4.13 -4.58
N HIS A 25 14.53 -3.63 -4.48
CA HIS A 25 13.94 -3.24 -3.20
C HIS A 25 13.11 -4.36 -2.60
N GLU A 26 12.94 -4.31 -1.29
CA GLU A 26 12.07 -5.24 -0.56
C GLU A 26 10.64 -4.68 -0.55
N VAL A 27 9.69 -5.46 -1.03
CA VAL A 27 8.29 -5.04 -1.13
C VAL A 27 7.41 -5.92 -0.27
N ILE A 28 6.58 -5.29 0.55
CA ILE A 28 5.49 -5.93 1.28
C ILE A 28 4.21 -5.56 0.53
N ALA A 29 3.59 -6.55 -0.13
CA ALA A 29 2.39 -6.35 -0.95
C ALA A 29 1.16 -6.75 -0.13
N ILE A 30 0.18 -5.86 -0.07
CA ILE A 30 -1.00 -6.03 0.80
C ILE A 30 -2.28 -5.83 -0.01
N ASP A 31 -3.23 -6.73 0.17
CA ASP A 31 -4.60 -6.57 -0.32
C ASP A 31 -5.53 -7.36 0.60
N LYS A 32 -6.79 -6.98 0.67
CA LYS A 32 -7.79 -7.72 1.41
C LYS A 32 -8.34 -8.90 0.62
N ARG A 33 -8.08 -8.97 -0.67
CA ARG A 33 -8.49 -10.08 -1.55
C ARG A 33 -7.37 -11.08 -1.67
N ASP A 34 -7.63 -12.29 -1.21
CA ASP A 34 -6.64 -13.36 -1.20
C ASP A 34 -6.17 -13.75 -2.61
N ASP A 35 -7.06 -13.70 -3.60
CA ASP A 35 -6.70 -14.03 -4.97
C ASP A 35 -5.65 -13.07 -5.55
N LEU A 36 -5.74 -11.78 -5.21
CA LEU A 36 -4.76 -10.79 -5.63
C LEU A 36 -3.43 -10.98 -4.89
N VAL A 37 -3.47 -11.31 -3.61
CA VAL A 37 -2.27 -11.59 -2.83
C VAL A 37 -1.53 -12.79 -3.41
N GLU A 38 -2.24 -13.87 -3.69
CA GLU A 38 -1.64 -15.07 -4.27
C GLU A 38 -1.00 -14.80 -5.64
N SER A 39 -1.60 -13.89 -6.43
CA SER A 39 -1.09 -13.58 -7.78
C SER A 39 0.30 -12.94 -7.77
N VAL A 40 0.72 -12.34 -6.66
CA VAL A 40 2.03 -11.67 -6.55
C VAL A 40 2.98 -12.34 -5.56
N ARG A 41 2.54 -13.41 -4.91
CA ARG A 41 3.29 -14.00 -3.78
C ARG A 41 4.74 -14.35 -4.14
N ASP A 42 4.98 -14.88 -5.32
CA ASP A 42 6.32 -15.28 -5.76
C ASP A 42 7.14 -14.14 -6.37
N GLU A 43 6.54 -12.96 -6.50
CA GLU A 43 7.16 -11.82 -7.16
C GLU A 43 7.67 -10.75 -6.20
N VAL A 44 7.34 -10.86 -4.91
CA VAL A 44 7.68 -9.84 -3.90
C VAL A 44 8.27 -10.52 -2.66
N ALA A 45 8.87 -9.73 -1.78
CA ALA A 45 9.47 -10.27 -0.56
C ALA A 45 8.43 -10.86 0.38
N LEU A 46 7.27 -10.20 0.50
CA LEU A 46 6.18 -10.68 1.35
C LEU A 46 4.84 -10.22 0.78
N ALA A 47 3.89 -11.14 0.66
CA ALA A 47 2.53 -10.84 0.24
C ALA A 47 1.56 -11.26 1.35
N VAL A 48 0.72 -10.34 1.79
CA VAL A 48 -0.14 -10.54 2.97
C VAL A 48 -1.57 -10.12 2.68
N CYS A 49 -2.51 -11.01 3.03
CA CYS A 49 -3.93 -10.71 2.97
C CYS A 49 -4.36 -10.08 4.29
N LEU A 50 -4.66 -8.79 4.26
CA LEU A 50 -5.17 -8.09 5.44
C LEU A 50 -5.99 -6.87 5.03
N ASP A 51 -6.75 -6.34 5.98
CA ASP A 51 -7.51 -5.12 5.79
C ASP A 51 -6.65 -3.93 6.20
N ALA A 52 -6.27 -3.10 5.23
CA ALA A 52 -5.39 -1.96 5.45
C ALA A 52 -6.07 -0.81 6.21
N THR A 53 -7.37 -0.90 6.49
CA THR A 53 -8.04 0.05 7.37
C THR A 53 -7.85 -0.28 8.86
N ASP A 54 -7.27 -1.45 9.16
CA ASP A 54 -6.99 -1.87 10.52
C ASP A 54 -5.56 -1.47 10.91
N PRO A 55 -5.39 -0.47 11.81
CA PRO A 55 -4.04 0.00 12.20
C PRO A 55 -3.17 -1.09 12.82
N GLU A 56 -3.77 -1.98 13.62
CA GLU A 56 -3.00 -3.05 14.26
C GLU A 56 -2.47 -4.06 13.24
N ALA A 57 -3.26 -4.35 12.20
CA ALA A 57 -2.82 -5.23 11.13
C ALA A 57 -1.63 -4.64 10.38
N LEU A 58 -1.67 -3.34 10.05
CA LEU A 58 -0.56 -2.66 9.39
C LEU A 58 0.68 -2.61 10.29
N LYS A 59 0.48 -2.31 11.56
CA LYS A 59 1.58 -2.26 12.52
C LYS A 59 2.29 -3.61 12.63
N SER A 60 1.53 -4.71 12.63
CA SER A 60 2.10 -6.07 12.73
C SER A 60 2.97 -6.42 11.53
N GLN A 61 2.81 -5.73 10.39
CA GLN A 61 3.63 -5.94 9.20
C GLN A 61 4.86 -5.01 9.15
N GLY A 62 5.17 -4.32 10.24
CA GLY A 62 6.37 -3.50 10.31
C GLY A 62 6.23 -2.14 9.64
N ALA A 63 5.04 -1.55 9.66
CA ALA A 63 4.79 -0.27 9.00
C ALA A 63 5.73 0.83 9.47
N GLY A 64 6.16 0.79 10.74
CA GLY A 64 7.09 1.79 11.29
C GLY A 64 8.50 1.74 10.73
N ASP A 65 8.88 0.66 10.06
CA ASP A 65 10.25 0.45 9.53
C ASP A 65 10.32 0.63 8.02
N LEU A 66 9.30 1.19 7.40
CA LEU A 66 9.25 1.37 5.95
C LEU A 66 9.91 2.67 5.53
N ASP A 67 10.56 2.64 4.37
CA ASP A 67 11.03 3.86 3.71
C ASP A 67 9.86 4.63 3.09
N ALA A 68 8.89 3.92 2.53
CA ALA A 68 7.71 4.52 1.95
C ALA A 68 6.58 3.51 1.83
N ALA A 69 5.36 4.02 1.69
CA ALA A 69 4.19 3.20 1.38
C ALA A 69 3.39 3.83 0.24
N ALA A 70 2.91 3.00 -0.67
CA ALA A 70 2.06 3.42 -1.78
C ALA A 70 0.66 2.83 -1.57
N VAL A 71 -0.34 3.69 -1.54
CA VAL A 71 -1.74 3.30 -1.39
C VAL A 71 -2.39 3.33 -2.77
N CYS A 72 -2.61 2.13 -3.32
CA CYS A 72 -3.09 1.93 -4.70
C CYS A 72 -4.48 1.33 -4.73
N ILE A 73 -5.28 1.58 -3.70
CA ILE A 73 -6.66 1.10 -3.60
C ILE A 73 -7.51 1.91 -4.59
N GLY A 74 -8.17 1.23 -5.53
CA GLY A 74 -8.77 1.90 -6.68
C GLY A 74 -9.96 2.79 -6.35
N GLU A 75 -11.13 2.22 -6.07
CA GLU A 75 -12.38 2.98 -6.03
C GLU A 75 -12.96 3.20 -4.64
N ASP A 76 -12.38 2.61 -3.61
CA ASP A 76 -12.84 2.77 -2.25
C ASP A 76 -12.30 4.07 -1.65
N PHE A 77 -13.13 5.12 -1.70
CA PHE A 77 -12.74 6.43 -1.19
C PHE A 77 -12.40 6.38 0.30
N GLU A 78 -13.17 5.65 1.09
CA GLU A 78 -12.92 5.56 2.54
C GLU A 78 -11.55 4.99 2.84
N SER A 79 -11.19 3.86 2.21
CA SER A 79 -9.87 3.27 2.39
C SER A 79 -8.77 4.16 1.84
N ASN A 80 -9.00 4.86 0.73
CA ASN A 80 -8.03 5.79 0.17
C ASN A 80 -7.76 7.00 1.06
N ALA A 81 -8.71 7.40 1.90
CA ALA A 81 -8.53 8.50 2.85
C ALA A 81 -7.96 8.03 4.18
N LEU A 82 -8.49 6.93 4.72
CA LEU A 82 -8.11 6.43 6.04
C LEU A 82 -6.73 5.76 6.06
N THR A 83 -6.42 4.97 5.06
CA THR A 83 -5.16 4.22 5.03
C THR A 83 -3.93 5.12 5.04
N PRO A 84 -3.85 6.19 4.21
CA PRO A 84 -2.69 7.10 4.29
C PRO A 84 -2.53 7.76 5.65
N ALA A 85 -3.64 8.19 6.26
CA ALA A 85 -3.60 8.81 7.59
C ALA A 85 -3.10 7.82 8.64
N THR A 86 -3.54 6.57 8.58
CA THR A 86 -3.10 5.52 9.48
C THR A 86 -1.60 5.27 9.32
N LEU A 87 -1.10 5.15 8.10
CA LEU A 87 0.32 4.94 7.84
C LEU A 87 1.17 6.08 8.40
N LYS A 88 0.73 7.32 8.22
CA LYS A 88 1.42 8.48 8.78
C LYS A 88 1.47 8.40 10.31
N SER A 89 0.37 8.02 10.95
CA SER A 89 0.32 7.88 12.41
C SER A 89 1.22 6.76 12.92
N LEU A 90 1.50 5.76 12.11
CA LEU A 90 2.40 4.65 12.44
C LEU A 90 3.87 4.98 12.15
N GLY A 91 4.17 6.18 11.68
CA GLY A 91 5.54 6.64 11.50
C GLY A 91 6.09 6.51 10.08
N VAL A 92 5.27 6.20 9.10
CA VAL A 92 5.71 6.15 7.71
C VAL A 92 5.85 7.58 7.18
N HIS A 93 7.07 7.99 6.84
CA HIS A 93 7.33 9.37 6.43
C HIS A 93 6.81 9.71 5.05
N LEU A 94 6.96 8.82 4.09
CA LEU A 94 6.54 9.04 2.71
C LEU A 94 5.38 8.11 2.38
N VAL A 95 4.21 8.68 2.19
CA VAL A 95 3.01 7.94 1.78
C VAL A 95 2.51 8.52 0.47
N ILE A 96 2.46 7.70 -0.57
CA ILE A 96 1.99 8.06 -1.89
C ILE A 96 0.61 7.45 -2.08
N SER A 97 -0.38 8.27 -2.44
CA SER A 97 -1.74 7.80 -2.66
C SER A 97 -2.16 8.05 -4.10
N ARG A 98 -2.82 7.05 -4.68
CA ARG A 98 -3.44 7.20 -5.99
C ARG A 98 -4.91 7.58 -5.79
N ALA A 99 -5.32 8.68 -6.42
CA ALA A 99 -6.73 9.11 -6.42
C ALA A 99 -7.38 8.73 -7.75
N SER A 100 -8.54 8.11 -7.68
CA SER A 100 -9.24 7.62 -8.89
C SER A 100 -10.10 8.69 -9.56
N THR A 101 -10.46 9.78 -8.85
CA THR A 101 -11.25 10.87 -9.39
C THR A 101 -10.64 12.20 -8.97
N GLU A 102 -11.00 13.28 -9.70
CA GLU A 102 -10.54 14.63 -9.37
C GLU A 102 -10.99 15.06 -7.96
N ILE A 103 -12.22 14.72 -7.59
CA ILE A 103 -12.73 15.07 -6.25
C ILE A 103 -11.95 14.34 -5.18
N GLN A 104 -11.72 13.04 -5.34
CA GLN A 104 -10.93 12.26 -4.40
C GLN A 104 -9.53 12.81 -4.29
N ARG A 105 -8.92 13.17 -5.41
CA ARG A 105 -7.57 13.73 -5.42
C ARG A 105 -7.49 15.03 -4.64
N ARG A 106 -8.49 15.92 -4.78
CA ARG A 106 -8.54 17.19 -4.05
C ARG A 106 -8.66 16.96 -2.54
N ILE A 107 -9.51 16.02 -2.14
CA ILE A 107 -9.70 15.71 -0.73
C ILE A 107 -8.43 15.07 -0.15
N LEU A 108 -7.83 14.11 -0.85
CA LEU A 108 -6.59 13.46 -0.41
C LEU A 108 -5.45 14.47 -0.28
N SER A 109 -5.38 15.45 -1.17
CA SER A 109 -4.36 16.50 -1.10
C SER A 109 -4.54 17.41 0.12
N ALA A 110 -5.76 17.54 0.64
CA ALA A 110 -6.05 18.37 1.81
C ALA A 110 -5.75 17.68 3.14
N ILE A 111 -5.58 16.37 3.13
CA ILE A 111 -5.25 15.58 4.30
C ILE A 111 -3.74 15.52 4.48
#